data_68dae27eaa6336d46793d38f9f2744eb
#
_entry.id   68dae27eaa6336d46793d38f9f2744eb
#
_cell.length_a   1.000
_cell.length_b   1.000
_cell.length_c   1.000
_cell.angle_alpha   90.00
_cell.angle_beta   90.00
_cell.angle_gamma   90.00
#
_symmetry.space_group_name_H-M   'P 1'
#
loop_
_entity.id
_entity.type
_entity.pdbx_description
1 polymer ?
#
loop_
_entity_poly.entity_id
_entity_poly.type
_entity_poly.pdbx_seq_one_letter_code
_entity_poly.pdbx_strand_id
1 'polypeptide(L)'
;MSKIDEKIKSELKDVLFLGRYVDDMVLVIHPDIRDEYYKSLDWYIDELTKIYSQNGLKIHTPSEAKGKCYTYDSEKDEELDFNLLGYNIHIDNNGKLIFSLSQDKLNRITSRIDKSFATFKNMIDTVGVDVAARYLFDALHVLTCNINLYNSKKGVKVGIFYSNQLLDDKGDLSFLDGQLSRNIGRLNLASTTSIADIAEIEDRLKRKLSLLSFTKGFDYPHKRYKIKKQRLQTIKQSWV
;
A
#
# COMPACT_ATOMS: atom_id res chain seq x y z
N MET A 1 -13.09 2.89 22.34
CA MET A 1 -12.71 4.26 21.92
C MET A 1 -11.63 4.73 22.87
N SER A 2 -10.58 5.44 22.39
CA SER A 2 -9.57 5.96 23.31
C SER A 2 -10.12 7.14 24.12
N LYS A 3 -9.58 7.39 25.33
CA LYS A 3 -9.97 8.55 26.15
C LYS A 3 -9.78 9.89 25.38
N ILE A 4 -8.77 9.91 24.50
CA ILE A 4 -8.51 11.09 23.63
C ILE A 4 -9.63 11.28 22.62
N ASP A 5 -10.10 10.20 21.97
CA ASP A 5 -11.17 10.31 20.97
C ASP A 5 -12.48 10.77 21.59
N GLU A 6 -12.75 10.33 22.82
CA GLU A 6 -13.93 10.79 23.59
C GLU A 6 -13.80 12.29 23.93
N LYS A 7 -12.61 12.71 24.34
CA LYS A 7 -12.33 14.11 24.67
C LYS A 7 -12.44 15.02 23.44
N ILE A 8 -11.85 14.63 22.31
CA ILE A 8 -11.99 15.36 21.04
C ILE A 8 -13.48 15.57 20.70
N LYS A 9 -14.29 14.52 20.74
CA LYS A 9 -15.73 14.61 20.44
C LYS A 9 -16.53 15.42 21.44
N SER A 10 -16.11 15.48 22.69
CA SER A 10 -16.80 16.26 23.73
C SER A 10 -16.45 17.75 23.71
N GLU A 11 -15.21 18.09 23.39
CA GLU A 11 -14.69 19.47 23.41
C GLU A 11 -14.83 20.17 22.04
N LEU A 12 -14.67 19.42 20.93
CA LEU A 12 -14.80 19.94 19.57
C LEU A 12 -16.16 19.52 18.95
N LYS A 13 -17.19 20.32 19.22
CA LYS A 13 -18.58 20.00 18.80
C LYS A 13 -18.79 20.07 17.28
N ASP A 14 -17.94 20.83 16.59
CA ASP A 14 -18.00 21.05 15.13
C ASP A 14 -17.40 19.86 14.34
N VAL A 15 -16.92 18.81 15.03
CA VAL A 15 -16.36 17.62 14.42
C VAL A 15 -17.47 16.74 13.85
N LEU A 16 -17.54 16.65 12.51
CA LEU A 16 -18.43 15.75 11.79
C LEU A 16 -17.92 14.31 11.76
N PHE A 17 -16.61 14.14 11.60
CA PHE A 17 -16.00 12.83 11.50
C PHE A 17 -14.63 12.82 12.19
N LEU A 18 -14.38 11.75 12.94
CA LEU A 18 -13.08 11.41 13.50
C LEU A 18 -12.75 9.96 13.16
N GLY A 19 -11.78 9.75 12.29
CA GLY A 19 -11.20 8.46 11.98
C GLY A 19 -9.79 8.34 12.54
N ARG A 20 -9.47 7.19 13.16
CA ARG A 20 -8.13 6.90 13.67
C ARG A 20 -7.70 5.50 13.29
N TYR A 21 -6.45 5.38 12.85
CA TYR A 21 -5.79 4.11 12.64
C TYR A 21 -4.39 4.15 13.25
N VAL A 22 -4.25 3.54 14.43
CA VAL A 22 -3.04 3.57 15.27
C VAL A 22 -2.62 5.01 15.55
N ASP A 23 -1.61 5.51 14.84
CA ASP A 23 -1.05 6.87 15.01
C ASP A 23 -1.64 7.88 14.01
N ASP A 24 -2.23 7.40 12.92
CA ASP A 24 -2.85 8.26 11.90
C ASP A 24 -4.26 8.69 12.33
N MET A 25 -4.59 9.97 12.11
CA MET A 25 -5.89 10.54 12.42
C MET A 25 -6.38 11.40 11.26
N VAL A 26 -7.66 11.26 10.95
CA VAL A 26 -8.40 12.15 10.04
C VAL A 26 -9.53 12.80 10.82
N LEU A 27 -9.62 14.11 10.72
CA LEU A 27 -10.69 14.91 11.33
C LEU A 27 -11.38 15.71 10.22
N VAL A 28 -12.69 15.62 10.17
CA VAL A 28 -13.54 16.48 9.31
C VAL A 28 -14.34 17.40 10.22
N ILE A 29 -14.18 18.69 10.00
CA ILE A 29 -14.76 19.74 10.80
C ILE A 29 -15.71 20.57 9.93
N HIS A 30 -16.85 20.96 10.46
CA HIS A 30 -17.77 21.91 9.83
C HIS A 30 -18.07 23.03 10.82
N PRO A 31 -17.25 24.08 10.87
CA PRO A 31 -17.49 25.20 11.76
C PRO A 31 -18.76 25.94 11.37
N ASP A 32 -19.56 26.35 12.34
CA ASP A 32 -20.70 27.24 12.07
C ASP A 32 -20.19 28.65 11.79
N ILE A 33 -20.12 29.01 10.51
CA ILE A 33 -19.67 30.35 10.06
C ILE A 33 -20.61 31.48 10.48
N ARG A 34 -21.80 31.16 10.96
CA ARG A 34 -22.76 32.15 11.52
C ARG A 34 -22.54 32.40 13.01
N ASP A 35 -21.72 31.58 13.65
CA ASP A 35 -21.36 31.80 15.05
C ASP A 35 -20.47 33.07 15.14
N GLU A 36 -20.84 33.98 16.02
CA GLU A 36 -20.07 35.19 16.37
C GLU A 36 -18.62 34.84 16.80
N TYR A 37 -18.39 33.59 17.18
CA TYR A 37 -17.11 33.00 17.58
C TYR A 37 -16.57 32.00 16.56
N TYR A 38 -16.65 32.33 15.26
CA TYR A 38 -16.06 31.48 14.21
C TYR A 38 -14.62 31.07 14.56
N LYS A 39 -14.39 29.77 14.59
CA LYS A 39 -13.10 29.17 14.96
C LYS A 39 -12.27 28.93 13.70
N SER A 40 -11.07 29.50 13.69
CA SER A 40 -10.11 29.27 12.60
C SER A 40 -9.55 27.85 12.64
N LEU A 41 -8.97 27.40 11.52
CA LEU A 41 -8.25 26.11 11.44
C LEU A 41 -7.13 26.03 12.49
N ASP A 42 -6.38 27.13 12.70
CA ASP A 42 -5.31 27.21 13.71
C ASP A 42 -5.84 26.97 15.12
N TRP A 43 -7.03 27.49 15.43
CA TRP A 43 -7.68 27.24 16.72
C TRP A 43 -7.93 25.74 16.95
N TYR A 44 -8.40 24.99 15.92
CA TYR A 44 -8.60 23.54 16.04
C TYR A 44 -7.29 22.80 16.23
N ILE A 45 -6.21 23.21 15.54
CA ILE A 45 -4.87 22.64 15.70
C ILE A 45 -4.36 22.85 17.14
N ASP A 46 -4.54 24.05 17.68
CA ASP A 46 -4.14 24.39 19.06
C ASP A 46 -4.93 23.56 20.09
N GLU A 47 -6.24 23.44 19.93
CA GLU A 47 -7.06 22.64 20.84
C GLU A 47 -6.70 21.14 20.77
N LEU A 48 -6.51 20.60 19.59
CA LEU A 48 -6.00 19.22 19.43
C LEU A 48 -4.65 19.05 20.12
N THR A 49 -3.74 20.01 19.95
CA THR A 49 -2.41 19.98 20.58
C THR A 49 -2.52 19.99 22.11
N LYS A 50 -3.42 20.78 22.68
CA LYS A 50 -3.71 20.79 24.13
C LYS A 50 -4.27 19.43 24.60
N ILE A 51 -5.27 18.88 23.90
CA ILE A 51 -5.88 17.60 24.25
C ILE A 51 -4.83 16.48 24.28
N TYR A 52 -3.95 16.43 23.28
CA TYR A 52 -2.88 15.43 23.22
C TYR A 52 -1.83 15.62 24.31
N SER A 53 -1.38 16.88 24.54
CA SER A 53 -0.38 17.21 25.55
C SER A 53 -0.84 16.83 26.97
N GLN A 54 -2.11 17.07 27.29
CA GLN A 54 -2.71 16.70 28.57
C GLN A 54 -2.73 15.18 28.80
N ASN A 55 -2.58 14.36 27.75
CA ASN A 55 -2.47 12.93 27.81
C ASN A 55 -1.04 12.42 27.62
N GLY A 56 -0.02 13.30 27.69
CA GLY A 56 1.38 12.96 27.54
C GLY A 56 1.78 12.56 26.12
N LEU A 57 0.97 12.93 25.12
CA LEU A 57 1.22 12.66 23.71
C LEU A 57 1.49 13.96 22.95
N LYS A 58 2.18 13.84 21.81
CA LYS A 58 2.46 14.94 20.90
C LYS A 58 1.83 14.64 19.55
N ILE A 59 1.18 15.62 18.94
CA ILE A 59 0.80 15.60 17.53
C ILE A 59 1.77 16.48 16.73
N HIS A 60 1.93 16.16 15.46
CA HIS A 60 2.64 17.03 14.54
C HIS A 60 1.70 18.13 14.05
N THR A 61 2.21 19.36 14.02
CA THR A 61 1.51 20.51 13.42
C THR A 61 2.04 20.75 11.99
N PRO A 62 1.31 21.46 11.12
CA PRO A 62 1.76 21.76 9.76
C PRO A 62 3.11 22.50 9.72
N SER A 63 3.37 23.34 10.72
CA SER A 63 4.63 24.11 10.84
C SER A 63 5.82 23.27 11.33
N GLU A 64 5.60 22.23 12.14
CA GLU A 64 6.67 21.45 12.76
C GLU A 64 7.19 20.30 11.88
N ALA A 65 6.34 19.68 11.10
CA ALA A 65 6.70 18.47 10.37
C ALA A 65 6.06 18.43 8.99
N LYS A 66 6.79 18.91 7.98
CA LYS A 66 6.36 18.86 6.59
C LYS A 66 6.02 17.40 6.18
N GLY A 67 4.81 17.21 5.67
CA GLY A 67 4.34 15.90 5.19
C GLY A 67 3.82 14.94 6.27
N LYS A 68 3.61 15.41 7.52
CA LYS A 68 3.02 14.61 8.60
C LYS A 68 1.69 15.14 9.12
N CYS A 69 1.43 16.43 8.90
CA CYS A 69 0.14 17.04 9.19
C CYS A 69 -0.29 17.81 7.94
N TYR A 70 -1.49 17.54 7.49
CA TYR A 70 -2.11 18.17 6.33
C TYR A 70 -3.39 18.83 6.78
N THR A 71 -3.65 19.99 6.23
CA THR A 71 -4.89 20.75 6.46
C THR A 71 -5.47 21.15 5.12
N TYR A 72 -6.78 21.16 5.02
CA TYR A 72 -7.52 21.53 3.84
C TYR A 72 -8.76 22.35 4.25
N ASP A 73 -8.87 23.54 3.71
CA ASP A 73 -10.03 24.42 3.86
C ASP A 73 -10.75 24.51 2.51
N SER A 74 -11.91 23.88 2.41
CA SER A 74 -12.63 23.78 1.14
C SER A 74 -13.10 25.12 0.56
N GLU A 75 -13.05 26.22 1.33
CA GLU A 75 -13.38 27.55 0.86
C GLU A 75 -12.14 28.33 0.35
N LYS A 76 -10.92 27.90 0.73
CA LYS A 76 -9.69 28.63 0.44
C LYS A 76 -8.70 27.85 -0.42
N ASP A 77 -8.70 26.51 -0.25
CA ASP A 77 -7.73 25.66 -0.89
C ASP A 77 -8.33 25.04 -2.16
N GLU A 78 -7.62 25.13 -3.27
CA GLU A 78 -8.08 24.55 -4.55
C GLU A 78 -7.86 23.04 -4.58
N GLU A 79 -6.70 22.57 -4.13
CA GLU A 79 -6.29 21.16 -4.19
C GLU A 79 -5.46 20.77 -2.96
N LEU A 80 -5.46 19.50 -2.61
CA LEU A 80 -4.57 18.94 -1.61
C LEU A 80 -4.13 17.53 -1.99
N ASP A 81 -2.83 17.25 -1.87
CA ASP A 81 -2.26 15.92 -1.95
C ASP A 81 -1.69 15.48 -0.59
N PHE A 82 -2.09 14.33 -0.12
CA PHE A 82 -1.52 13.75 1.10
C PHE A 82 -1.50 12.23 1.10
N ASN A 83 -0.61 11.65 1.91
CA ASN A 83 -0.48 10.21 2.04
C ASN A 83 -1.14 9.71 3.32
N LEU A 84 -2.01 8.69 3.19
CA LEU A 84 -2.65 8.04 4.33
C LEU A 84 -2.81 6.53 4.07
N LEU A 85 -2.37 5.70 5.03
CA LEU A 85 -2.52 4.23 4.99
C LEU A 85 -2.01 3.58 3.69
N GLY A 86 -0.99 4.17 3.07
CA GLY A 86 -0.40 3.67 1.83
C GLY A 86 -1.15 4.07 0.56
N TYR A 87 -2.09 5.00 0.66
CA TYR A 87 -2.67 5.72 -0.46
C TYR A 87 -2.10 7.13 -0.55
N ASN A 88 -1.97 7.64 -1.77
CA ASN A 88 -1.98 9.06 -2.04
C ASN A 88 -3.43 9.47 -2.27
N ILE A 89 -3.90 10.44 -1.52
CA ILE A 89 -5.25 10.98 -1.61
C ILE A 89 -5.13 12.39 -2.19
N HIS A 90 -5.73 12.59 -3.33
CA HIS A 90 -5.83 13.88 -3.98
C HIS A 90 -7.25 14.43 -3.80
N ILE A 91 -7.36 15.66 -3.32
CA ILE A 91 -8.61 16.42 -3.30
C ILE A 91 -8.53 17.41 -4.44
N ASP A 92 -9.43 17.29 -5.42
CA ASP A 92 -9.46 18.20 -6.56
C ASP A 92 -10.23 19.50 -6.24
N ASN A 93 -10.18 20.45 -7.16
CA ASN A 93 -10.83 21.77 -7.06
C ASN A 93 -12.38 21.71 -6.92
N ASN A 94 -12.99 20.54 -7.09
CA ASN A 94 -14.41 20.31 -6.84
C ASN A 94 -14.66 19.60 -5.50
N GLY A 95 -13.62 19.40 -4.69
CA GLY A 95 -13.68 18.66 -3.44
C GLY A 95 -13.80 17.14 -3.59
N LYS A 96 -13.56 16.59 -4.80
CA LYS A 96 -13.61 15.16 -5.05
C LYS A 96 -12.32 14.49 -4.58
N LEU A 97 -12.47 13.42 -3.81
CA LEU A 97 -11.38 12.57 -3.37
C LEU A 97 -11.01 11.57 -4.48
N ILE A 98 -9.73 11.49 -4.80
CA ILE A 98 -9.15 10.55 -5.77
C ILE A 98 -8.06 9.74 -5.06
N PHE A 99 -8.16 8.41 -5.10
CA PHE A 99 -7.25 7.50 -4.40
C PHE A 99 -6.33 6.79 -5.38
N SER A 100 -5.02 6.97 -5.18
CA SER A 100 -3.94 6.24 -5.87
C SER A 100 -3.02 5.55 -4.85
N LEU A 101 -2.08 4.71 -5.30
CA LEU A 101 -1.08 4.14 -4.39
C LEU A 101 -0.06 5.21 -4.02
N SER A 102 0.35 5.26 -2.74
CA SER A 102 1.45 6.12 -2.35
C SER A 102 2.76 5.70 -3.02
N GLN A 103 3.65 6.67 -3.29
CA GLN A 103 4.97 6.41 -3.90
C GLN A 103 5.77 5.38 -3.10
N ASP A 104 5.72 5.43 -1.77
CA ASP A 104 6.39 4.47 -0.89
C ASP A 104 5.86 3.05 -1.09
N LYS A 105 4.56 2.91 -1.31
CA LYS A 105 3.95 1.60 -1.57
C LYS A 105 4.33 1.07 -2.95
N LEU A 106 4.35 1.92 -3.97
CA LEU A 106 4.84 1.58 -5.31
C LEU A 106 6.30 1.15 -5.27
N ASN A 107 7.17 1.92 -4.64
CA ASN A 107 8.59 1.63 -4.48
C ASN A 107 8.81 0.29 -3.76
N ARG A 108 8.04 0.04 -2.70
CA ARG A 108 8.11 -1.22 -1.94
C ARG A 108 7.69 -2.43 -2.78
N ILE A 109 6.65 -2.32 -3.61
CA ILE A 109 6.22 -3.41 -4.49
C ILE A 109 7.26 -3.64 -5.59
N THR A 110 7.76 -2.60 -6.22
CA THR A 110 8.83 -2.66 -7.24
C THR A 110 10.09 -3.32 -6.67
N SER A 111 10.53 -2.88 -5.50
CA SER A 111 11.67 -3.49 -4.80
C SER A 111 11.46 -5.00 -4.54
N ARG A 112 10.24 -5.42 -4.18
CA ARG A 112 9.94 -6.85 -3.98
C ARG A 112 9.96 -7.65 -5.28
N ILE A 113 9.54 -7.06 -6.40
CA ILE A 113 9.71 -7.66 -7.73
C ILE A 113 11.20 -7.89 -7.99
N ASP A 114 12.03 -6.85 -7.87
CA ASP A 114 13.46 -6.91 -8.14
C ASP A 114 14.17 -7.91 -7.23
N LYS A 115 13.90 -7.88 -5.93
CA LYS A 115 14.43 -8.84 -4.94
C LYS A 115 14.04 -10.29 -5.28
N SER A 116 12.82 -10.51 -5.78
CA SER A 116 12.37 -11.86 -6.20
C SER A 116 13.21 -12.40 -7.34
N PHE A 117 13.51 -11.58 -8.35
CA PHE A 117 14.38 -11.96 -9.45
C PHE A 117 15.86 -12.14 -9.02
N ALA A 118 16.35 -11.28 -8.13
CA ALA A 118 17.69 -11.43 -7.57
C ALA A 118 17.84 -12.73 -6.76
N THR A 119 16.88 -13.01 -5.88
CA THR A 119 16.87 -14.26 -5.10
C THR A 119 16.77 -15.47 -6.01
N PHE A 120 15.95 -15.43 -7.05
CA PHE A 120 15.86 -16.48 -8.05
C PHE A 120 17.24 -16.80 -8.66
N LYS A 121 17.97 -15.79 -9.12
CA LYS A 121 19.32 -15.96 -9.70
C LYS A 121 20.25 -16.64 -8.71
N ASN A 122 20.29 -16.18 -7.47
CA ASN A 122 21.16 -16.75 -6.42
C ASN A 122 20.77 -18.20 -6.04
N MET A 123 19.50 -18.57 -6.23
CA MET A 123 19.03 -19.93 -5.92
C MET A 123 19.40 -20.95 -7.00
N ILE A 124 19.62 -20.54 -8.25
CA ILE A 124 19.89 -21.46 -9.35
C ILE A 124 21.09 -22.36 -9.01
N ASP A 125 22.18 -21.77 -8.52
CA ASP A 125 23.42 -22.46 -8.22
C ASP A 125 23.35 -23.35 -6.97
N THR A 126 22.41 -23.06 -6.07
CA THR A 126 22.31 -23.75 -4.78
C THR A 126 21.26 -24.86 -4.75
N VAL A 127 20.12 -24.65 -5.38
CA VAL A 127 18.97 -25.58 -5.33
C VAL A 127 18.48 -26.03 -6.71
N GLY A 128 19.15 -25.56 -7.78
CA GLY A 128 18.80 -25.86 -9.15
C GLY A 128 17.65 -25.02 -9.72
N VAL A 129 17.60 -24.97 -11.06
CA VAL A 129 16.73 -24.05 -11.81
C VAL A 129 15.24 -24.31 -11.58
N ASP A 130 14.80 -25.57 -11.43
CA ASP A 130 13.38 -25.90 -11.25
C ASP A 130 12.84 -25.43 -9.90
N VAL A 131 13.63 -25.59 -8.82
CA VAL A 131 13.26 -25.13 -7.48
C VAL A 131 13.26 -23.61 -7.43
N ALA A 132 14.27 -22.97 -8.02
CA ALA A 132 14.38 -21.53 -8.12
C ALA A 132 13.23 -20.92 -8.94
N ALA A 133 12.86 -21.54 -10.11
CA ALA A 133 11.76 -21.08 -10.94
C ALA A 133 10.39 -21.19 -10.22
N ARG A 134 10.22 -22.22 -9.41
CA ARG A 134 9.02 -22.37 -8.57
C ARG A 134 8.96 -21.30 -7.49
N TYR A 135 10.09 -20.97 -6.87
CA TYR A 135 10.17 -19.86 -5.92
C TYR A 135 9.79 -18.54 -6.57
N LEU A 136 10.39 -18.21 -7.73
CA LEU A 136 10.09 -16.96 -8.45
C LEU A 136 8.62 -16.85 -8.81
N PHE A 137 8.04 -17.92 -9.36
CA PHE A 137 6.61 -17.93 -9.67
C PHE A 137 5.75 -17.71 -8.43
N ASP A 138 6.02 -18.39 -7.32
CA ASP A 138 5.27 -18.25 -6.07
C ASP A 138 5.42 -16.83 -5.50
N ALA A 139 6.62 -16.24 -5.53
CA ALA A 139 6.89 -14.89 -5.03
C ALA A 139 6.11 -13.83 -5.83
N LEU A 140 6.22 -13.89 -7.16
CA LEU A 140 5.50 -12.94 -8.03
C LEU A 140 3.98 -13.15 -7.98
N HIS A 141 3.53 -14.42 -7.87
CA HIS A 141 2.10 -14.71 -7.75
C HIS A 141 1.52 -14.17 -6.43
N VAL A 142 2.27 -14.22 -5.33
CA VAL A 142 1.85 -13.61 -4.04
C VAL A 142 1.72 -12.09 -4.15
N LEU A 143 2.57 -11.42 -4.94
CA LEU A 143 2.48 -9.97 -5.16
C LEU A 143 1.27 -9.59 -6.02
N THR A 144 0.99 -10.38 -7.06
CA THR A 144 -0.02 -10.06 -8.09
C THR A 144 -1.42 -10.61 -7.80
N CYS A 145 -1.61 -11.43 -6.78
CA CYS A 145 -2.89 -12.08 -6.50
C CYS A 145 -3.44 -11.76 -5.11
N ASN A 146 -4.53 -12.45 -4.78
CA ASN A 146 -5.15 -12.44 -3.47
C ASN A 146 -4.96 -13.80 -2.78
N ILE A 147 -4.74 -13.79 -1.47
CA ILE A 147 -4.54 -14.98 -0.64
C ILE A 147 -5.41 -14.94 0.63
N ASN A 148 -5.73 -16.10 1.18
CA ASN A 148 -6.26 -16.19 2.54
C ASN A 148 -5.11 -16.35 3.52
N LEU A 149 -5.09 -15.55 4.59
CA LEU A 149 -4.10 -15.72 5.65
C LEU A 149 -4.39 -16.99 6.45
N TYR A 150 -3.37 -17.82 6.61
CA TYR A 150 -3.43 -19.00 7.47
C TYR A 150 -3.58 -18.58 8.94
N ASN A 151 -4.37 -19.34 9.67
CA ASN A 151 -4.63 -19.15 11.10
C ASN A 151 -5.36 -17.84 11.47
N SER A 152 -5.96 -17.14 10.54
CA SER A 152 -6.89 -16.09 10.91
C SER A 152 -8.23 -16.75 11.30
N LYS A 153 -8.69 -16.51 12.53
CA LYS A 153 -9.98 -17.04 13.05
C LYS A 153 -11.19 -16.66 12.17
N LYS A 154 -11.01 -15.69 11.25
CA LYS A 154 -12.07 -15.16 10.37
C LYS A 154 -11.75 -15.31 8.86
N GLY A 155 -10.74 -16.09 8.47
CA GLY A 155 -10.37 -16.24 7.06
C GLY A 155 -9.98 -14.90 6.39
N VAL A 156 -9.14 -14.11 7.07
CA VAL A 156 -8.72 -12.79 6.58
C VAL A 156 -8.11 -12.91 5.18
N LYS A 157 -8.63 -12.10 4.27
CA LYS A 157 -8.19 -12.00 2.89
C LYS A 157 -7.22 -10.84 2.75
N VAL A 158 -6.12 -11.05 2.06
CA VAL A 158 -5.11 -10.03 1.75
C VAL A 158 -4.65 -10.19 0.30
N GLY A 159 -4.00 -9.17 -0.23
CA GLY A 159 -3.46 -9.18 -1.58
C GLY A 159 -3.82 -7.91 -2.33
N ILE A 160 -3.58 -7.94 -3.65
CA ILE A 160 -3.63 -6.72 -4.45
C ILE A 160 -5.00 -6.04 -4.42
N PHE A 161 -6.10 -6.77 -4.41
CA PHE A 161 -7.43 -6.18 -4.28
C PHE A 161 -7.72 -5.79 -2.82
N TYR A 162 -7.62 -6.77 -1.88
CA TYR A 162 -8.08 -6.54 -0.50
C TYR A 162 -7.27 -5.49 0.26
N SER A 163 -6.04 -5.23 -0.18
CA SER A 163 -5.18 -4.18 0.40
C SER A 163 -5.29 -2.84 -0.32
N ASN A 164 -6.11 -2.73 -1.39
CA ASN A 164 -6.17 -1.55 -2.25
C ASN A 164 -7.59 -1.26 -2.76
N GLN A 165 -8.61 -1.54 -1.96
CA GLN A 165 -10.02 -1.44 -2.37
C GLN A 165 -10.48 -0.02 -2.73
N LEU A 166 -9.76 1.01 -2.26
CA LEU A 166 -10.10 2.40 -2.49
C LEU A 166 -9.48 3.00 -3.76
N LEU A 167 -8.74 2.22 -4.56
CA LEU A 167 -8.18 2.73 -5.81
C LEU A 167 -9.28 3.15 -6.78
N ASP A 168 -9.22 4.40 -7.24
CA ASP A 168 -10.16 4.94 -8.22
C ASP A 168 -9.79 4.54 -9.65
N ASP A 169 -8.49 4.50 -9.96
CA ASP A 169 -8.02 4.04 -11.26
C ASP A 169 -6.95 2.95 -11.14
N LYS A 170 -6.60 2.33 -12.26
CA LYS A 170 -5.63 1.23 -12.34
C LYS A 170 -4.29 1.64 -12.94
N GLY A 171 -4.02 2.94 -13.06
CA GLY A 171 -2.76 3.45 -13.62
C GLY A 171 -1.55 2.91 -12.88
N ASP A 172 -1.60 2.93 -11.54
CA ASP A 172 -0.56 2.39 -10.68
C ASP A 172 -0.36 0.88 -10.86
N LEU A 173 -1.45 0.12 -11.02
CA LEU A 173 -1.38 -1.32 -11.26
C LEU A 173 -0.81 -1.63 -12.64
N SER A 174 -1.15 -0.85 -13.65
CA SER A 174 -0.58 -0.93 -15.00
C SER A 174 0.91 -0.59 -15.00
N PHE A 175 1.34 0.41 -14.22
CA PHE A 175 2.75 0.71 -14.00
C PHE A 175 3.49 -0.50 -13.40
N LEU A 176 2.93 -1.13 -12.37
CA LEU A 176 3.51 -2.34 -11.75
C LEU A 176 3.55 -3.53 -12.73
N ASP A 177 2.54 -3.71 -13.57
CA ASP A 177 2.54 -4.71 -14.64
C ASP A 177 3.65 -4.43 -15.66
N GLY A 178 3.91 -3.17 -15.99
CA GLY A 178 5.05 -2.75 -16.82
C GLY A 178 6.41 -3.07 -16.19
N GLN A 179 6.57 -2.86 -14.87
CA GLN A 179 7.78 -3.23 -14.14
C GLN A 179 8.00 -4.74 -14.13
N LEU A 180 6.95 -5.51 -13.87
CA LEU A 180 6.99 -6.98 -13.91
C LEU A 180 7.38 -7.50 -15.30
N SER A 181 6.72 -7.02 -16.34
CA SER A 181 7.00 -7.39 -17.75
C SER A 181 8.43 -7.08 -18.14
N ARG A 182 8.97 -5.95 -17.72
CA ARG A 182 10.37 -5.54 -17.97
C ARG A 182 11.36 -6.49 -17.30
N ASN A 183 11.11 -6.91 -16.07
CA ASN A 183 11.96 -7.90 -15.37
C ASN A 183 11.86 -9.28 -16.04
N ILE A 184 10.69 -9.72 -16.46
CA ILE A 184 10.51 -10.98 -17.21
C ILE A 184 11.28 -10.94 -18.53
N GLY A 185 11.19 -9.82 -19.29
CA GLY A 185 11.93 -9.66 -20.55
C GLY A 185 13.45 -9.72 -20.39
N ARG A 186 13.98 -9.25 -19.25
CA ARG A 186 15.43 -9.29 -18.91
C ARG A 186 15.90 -10.64 -18.36
N LEU A 187 15.00 -11.61 -18.17
CA LEU A 187 15.39 -12.94 -17.72
C LEU A 187 16.29 -13.59 -18.77
N ASN A 188 17.47 -14.01 -18.37
CA ASN A 188 18.44 -14.71 -19.20
C ASN A 188 19.13 -15.80 -18.36
N LEU A 189 18.74 -17.06 -18.57
CA LEU A 189 19.27 -18.22 -17.86
C LEU A 189 20.57 -18.72 -18.48
N ALA A 190 20.80 -18.52 -19.76
CA ALA A 190 22.01 -18.93 -20.44
C ALA A 190 23.27 -18.26 -19.87
N SER A 191 23.12 -17.08 -19.24
CA SER A 191 24.22 -16.39 -18.56
C SER A 191 24.56 -16.93 -17.17
N THR A 192 23.71 -17.82 -16.62
CA THR A 192 23.83 -18.30 -15.23
C THR A 192 24.09 -19.79 -15.12
N THR A 193 23.87 -20.57 -16.18
CA THR A 193 24.07 -22.02 -16.14
C THR A 193 24.28 -22.60 -17.55
N SER A 194 25.07 -23.64 -17.65
CA SER A 194 25.36 -24.38 -18.90
C SER A 194 24.52 -25.66 -19.07
N ILE A 195 23.30 -25.67 -18.55
CA ILE A 195 22.41 -26.83 -18.65
C ILE A 195 21.90 -26.97 -20.10
N ALA A 196 21.89 -28.21 -20.61
CA ALA A 196 21.23 -28.53 -21.87
C ALA A 196 19.74 -28.12 -21.79
N ASP A 197 19.17 -27.61 -22.87
CA ASP A 197 17.78 -27.18 -22.99
C ASP A 197 17.40 -25.94 -22.14
N ILE A 198 18.40 -25.16 -21.69
CA ILE A 198 18.17 -23.96 -20.86
C ILE A 198 17.24 -22.95 -21.53
N ALA A 199 17.31 -22.81 -22.85
CA ALA A 199 16.46 -21.91 -23.62
C ALA A 199 14.98 -22.30 -23.54
N GLU A 200 14.68 -23.62 -23.61
CA GLU A 200 13.31 -24.10 -23.47
C GLU A 200 12.75 -23.87 -22.07
N ILE A 201 13.58 -24.08 -21.05
CA ILE A 201 13.24 -23.82 -19.65
C ILE A 201 12.93 -22.31 -19.45
N GLU A 202 13.78 -21.46 -20.02
CA GLU A 202 13.59 -19.99 -19.96
C GLU A 202 12.29 -19.57 -20.63
N ASP A 203 12.01 -20.03 -21.84
CA ASP A 203 10.80 -19.71 -22.57
C ASP A 203 9.54 -20.20 -21.84
N ARG A 204 9.58 -21.39 -21.29
CA ARG A 204 8.49 -21.94 -20.49
C ARG A 204 8.26 -21.10 -19.23
N LEU A 205 9.32 -20.67 -18.56
CA LEU A 205 9.25 -19.82 -17.37
C LEU A 205 8.68 -18.45 -17.73
N LYS A 206 9.19 -17.80 -18.77
CA LYS A 206 8.70 -16.48 -19.24
C LYS A 206 7.21 -16.54 -19.60
N ARG A 207 6.78 -17.55 -20.36
CA ARG A 207 5.36 -17.75 -20.68
C ARG A 207 4.49 -17.90 -19.41
N LYS A 208 4.97 -18.65 -18.43
CA LYS A 208 4.23 -18.85 -17.17
C LYS A 208 4.16 -17.56 -16.34
N LEU A 209 5.25 -16.80 -16.27
CA LEU A 209 5.30 -15.53 -15.54
C LEU A 209 4.47 -14.42 -16.20
N SER A 210 4.39 -14.39 -17.53
CA SER A 210 3.59 -13.40 -18.28
C SER A 210 2.08 -13.51 -18.07
N LEU A 211 1.61 -14.60 -17.45
CA LEU A 211 0.21 -14.75 -17.04
C LEU A 211 -0.11 -13.98 -15.75
N LEU A 212 0.92 -13.62 -14.99
CA LEU A 212 0.78 -12.86 -13.75
C LEU A 212 0.59 -11.37 -14.06
N SER A 213 -0.36 -10.73 -13.37
CA SER A 213 -0.64 -9.30 -13.55
C SER A 213 -1.29 -8.74 -12.29
N PHE A 214 -0.86 -7.57 -11.87
CA PHE A 214 -1.44 -6.80 -10.77
C PHE A 214 -2.88 -6.37 -11.12
N THR A 215 -3.08 -5.86 -12.33
CA THR A 215 -4.41 -5.46 -12.82
C THR A 215 -5.38 -6.64 -12.82
N LYS A 216 -4.98 -7.79 -13.37
CA LYS A 216 -5.84 -9.00 -13.37
C LYS A 216 -6.11 -9.51 -11.95
N GLY A 217 -5.11 -9.48 -11.08
CA GLY A 217 -5.29 -9.90 -9.68
C GLY A 217 -6.26 -9.01 -8.92
N PHE A 218 -6.27 -7.72 -9.23
CA PHE A 218 -7.21 -6.75 -8.69
C PHE A 218 -8.63 -6.99 -9.24
N ASP A 219 -8.78 -7.19 -10.54
CA ASP A 219 -10.08 -7.38 -11.20
C ASP A 219 -10.78 -8.68 -10.83
N TYR A 220 -10.02 -9.69 -10.42
CA TYR A 220 -10.56 -11.00 -10.06
C TYR A 220 -10.32 -11.35 -8.58
N PRO A 221 -10.93 -10.63 -7.61
CA PRO A 221 -10.68 -10.82 -6.18
C PRO A 221 -11.05 -12.21 -5.66
N HIS A 222 -11.93 -12.93 -6.38
CA HIS A 222 -12.33 -14.28 -6.01
C HIS A 222 -11.29 -15.34 -6.37
N LYS A 223 -10.41 -15.07 -7.35
CA LYS A 223 -9.29 -15.94 -7.69
C LYS A 223 -8.21 -15.79 -6.64
N ARG A 224 -8.10 -16.78 -5.75
CA ARG A 224 -7.15 -16.74 -4.63
C ARG A 224 -6.08 -17.79 -4.81
N TYR A 225 -4.84 -17.39 -4.60
CA TYR A 225 -3.71 -18.32 -4.64
C TYR A 225 -3.57 -19.04 -3.30
N LYS A 226 -3.44 -20.36 -3.37
CA LYS A 226 -3.17 -21.20 -2.20
C LYS A 226 -1.67 -21.43 -2.08
N ILE A 227 -1.04 -20.85 -1.09
CA ILE A 227 0.39 -21.03 -0.81
C ILE A 227 0.58 -21.62 0.60
N LYS A 228 1.52 -22.54 0.76
CA LYS A 228 1.86 -23.10 2.07
C LYS A 228 2.52 -22.03 2.96
N LYS A 229 2.21 -22.06 4.26
CA LYS A 229 2.72 -21.07 5.24
C LYS A 229 4.24 -20.93 5.21
N GLN A 230 4.97 -22.05 5.20
CA GLN A 230 6.45 -22.06 5.16
C GLN A 230 6.99 -21.34 3.91
N ARG A 231 6.42 -21.61 2.73
CA ARG A 231 6.80 -20.92 1.49
C ARG A 231 6.55 -19.42 1.55
N LEU A 232 5.39 -19.02 2.05
CA LEU A 232 5.08 -17.60 2.22
C LEU A 232 6.07 -16.91 3.18
N GLN A 233 6.51 -17.60 4.23
CA GLN A 233 7.52 -17.08 5.16
C GLN A 233 8.88 -16.92 4.45
N THR A 234 9.36 -17.93 3.71
CA THR A 234 10.60 -17.85 2.92
C THR A 234 10.58 -16.67 1.94
N ILE A 235 9.47 -16.51 1.21
CA ILE A 235 9.28 -15.38 0.29
C ILE A 235 9.35 -14.04 1.02
N LYS A 236 8.64 -13.90 2.14
CA LYS A 236 8.66 -12.65 2.92
C LYS A 236 10.05 -12.32 3.47
N GLN A 237 10.81 -13.31 3.89
CA GLN A 237 12.20 -13.13 4.36
C GLN A 237 13.12 -12.63 3.25
N SER A 238 12.95 -13.07 2.01
CA SER A 238 13.74 -12.62 0.87
C SER A 238 13.44 -11.17 0.45
N TRP A 239 12.36 -10.58 0.91
CA TRP A 239 11.98 -9.20 0.62
C TRP A 239 12.45 -8.18 1.66
N VAL A 240 12.99 -8.65 2.78
CA VAL A 240 13.63 -7.80 3.80
C VAL A 240 15.06 -7.47 3.37
#